data_50c8dad8d2232560b544dab1492b5fcc
#
_entry.id   50c8dad8d2232560b544dab1492b5fcc
#
_cell.length_a   1.000
_cell.length_b   1.000
_cell.length_c   1.000
_cell.angle_alpha   90.00
_cell.angle_beta   90.00
_cell.angle_gamma   90.00
#
_symmetry.space_group_name_H-M   'P 1'
#
loop_
_entity.id
_entity.type
_entity.pdbx_description
1 polymer ?
#
loop_
_entity_poly.entity_id
_entity_poly.type
_entity_poly.pdbx_seq_one_letter_code
_entity_poly.pdbx_strand_id
1 'polypeptide(L)'
;MPKSGGECVENAIDDSLRRDKNNLKNFMERFDEKQFERVAEMIAGNRTHGKKLFITGEGRSGTVGMRMAASLTSLGFSAQFVAAAEWVHGELGHLAPGDCVLMISHSGKNATMMHLLDVFKKREVVTMGMCGLKESPLLTETDAAIFIPSDEELLHCVPTRSVISQEAAVNAIMSQICAICNLREEDFRRNHPANDLIKPENP
;
A
#
# COMPACT_ATOMS: atom_id res chain seq x y z
N MET A 1 13.17 -33.10 26.23
CA MET A 1 11.99 -32.78 27.04
C MET A 1 11.62 -31.33 26.74
N PRO A 2 10.41 -31.03 26.26
CA PRO A 2 10.00 -29.64 26.02
C PRO A 2 9.86 -28.93 27.37
N LYS A 3 10.46 -27.74 27.47
CA LYS A 3 10.37 -26.88 28.65
C LYS A 3 8.91 -26.45 28.85
N SER A 4 8.49 -26.45 30.11
CA SER A 4 7.17 -26.14 30.62
C SER A 4 6.56 -24.86 29.96
N GLY A 5 5.40 -25.02 29.32
CA GLY A 5 4.70 -23.98 28.55
C GLY A 5 3.97 -22.90 29.37
N GLY A 6 4.38 -22.60 30.59
CA GLY A 6 3.70 -21.61 31.43
C GLY A 6 4.26 -20.20 31.33
N GLU A 7 5.57 -20.03 31.24
CA GLU A 7 6.20 -18.71 31.23
C GLU A 7 6.13 -17.97 29.86
N CYS A 8 5.88 -18.69 28.78
CA CYS A 8 5.86 -18.11 27.42
C CYS A 8 4.53 -17.41 27.05
N VAL A 9 3.45 -17.63 27.83
CA VAL A 9 2.12 -17.10 27.52
C VAL A 9 1.81 -15.80 28.26
N GLU A 10 2.41 -15.60 29.43
CA GLU A 10 2.04 -14.50 30.34
C GLU A 10 2.35 -13.09 29.81
N ASN A 11 3.27 -12.94 28.85
CA ASN A 11 3.70 -11.66 28.30
C ASN A 11 3.59 -11.54 26.76
N ALA A 12 3.03 -12.54 26.07
CA ALA A 12 3.07 -12.60 24.61
C ALA A 12 2.36 -11.43 23.93
N ILE A 13 1.29 -10.92 24.51
CA ILE A 13 0.53 -9.76 23.98
C ILE A 13 1.37 -8.48 24.13
N ASP A 14 1.87 -8.22 25.33
CA ASP A 14 2.69 -7.03 25.61
C ASP A 14 3.96 -7.03 24.76
N ASP A 15 4.65 -8.16 24.68
CA ASP A 15 5.82 -8.35 23.81
C ASP A 15 5.50 -8.06 22.34
N SER A 16 4.39 -8.55 21.83
CA SER A 16 3.97 -8.28 20.46
C SER A 16 3.76 -6.78 20.23
N LEU A 17 3.01 -6.11 21.09
CA LEU A 17 2.74 -4.67 21.00
C LEU A 17 4.02 -3.83 21.10
N ARG A 18 4.96 -4.23 21.97
CA ARG A 18 6.29 -3.56 22.08
C ARG A 18 7.11 -3.73 20.80
N ARG A 19 7.12 -4.92 20.21
CA ARG A 19 7.80 -5.17 18.94
C ARG A 19 7.17 -4.36 17.81
N ASP A 20 5.85 -4.27 17.74
CA ASP A 20 5.14 -3.48 16.73
C ASP A 20 5.44 -1.97 16.88
N LYS A 21 5.46 -1.47 18.12
CA LYS A 21 5.89 -0.09 18.42
C LYS A 21 7.34 0.16 17.97
N ASN A 22 8.26 -0.76 18.28
CA ASN A 22 9.67 -0.63 17.89
C ASN A 22 9.82 -0.69 16.36
N ASN A 23 9.10 -1.58 15.69
CA ASN A 23 9.07 -1.65 14.23
C ASN A 23 8.66 -0.31 13.60
N LEU A 24 7.59 0.33 14.10
CA LEU A 24 7.18 1.65 13.61
C LEU A 24 8.24 2.72 13.89
N LYS A 25 8.87 2.70 15.06
CA LYS A 25 9.97 3.62 15.37
C LYS A 25 11.13 3.43 14.38
N ASN A 26 11.57 2.19 14.16
CA ASN A 26 12.64 1.86 13.22
C ASN A 26 12.27 2.24 11.77
N PHE A 27 11.01 2.09 11.39
CA PHE A 27 10.50 2.57 10.10
C PHE A 27 10.65 4.08 9.99
N MET A 28 10.21 4.85 10.99
CA MET A 28 10.30 6.32 11.03
C MET A 28 11.74 6.86 11.01
N GLU A 29 12.69 6.11 11.55
CA GLU A 29 14.11 6.48 11.52
C GLU A 29 14.81 6.18 10.17
N ARG A 30 14.20 5.36 9.33
CA ARG A 30 14.83 4.80 8.10
C ARG A 30 14.08 5.12 6.81
N PHE A 31 12.89 5.73 6.88
CA PHE A 31 12.14 6.10 5.69
C PHE A 31 12.82 7.26 4.95
N ASP A 32 12.61 7.34 3.65
CA ASP A 32 13.09 8.43 2.80
C ASP A 32 11.88 9.26 2.34
N GLU A 33 11.71 10.44 2.91
CA GLU A 33 10.59 11.34 2.65
C GLU A 33 10.44 11.66 1.16
N LYS A 34 11.53 11.83 0.43
CA LYS A 34 11.51 12.14 -1.01
C LYS A 34 10.90 11.01 -1.84
N GLN A 35 11.07 9.76 -1.43
CA GLN A 35 10.42 8.63 -2.09
C GLN A 35 8.90 8.70 -1.92
N PHE A 36 8.42 9.07 -0.73
CA PHE A 36 6.99 9.23 -0.45
C PHE A 36 6.40 10.41 -1.22
N GLU A 37 7.07 11.57 -1.20
CA GLU A 37 6.68 12.75 -1.97
C GLU A 37 6.55 12.42 -3.45
N ARG A 38 7.55 11.77 -4.04
CA ARG A 38 7.57 11.39 -5.45
C ARG A 38 6.38 10.51 -5.84
N VAL A 39 6.09 9.46 -5.07
CA VAL A 39 4.97 8.56 -5.34
C VAL A 39 3.63 9.30 -5.14
N ALA A 40 3.50 10.12 -4.11
CA ALA A 40 2.30 10.90 -3.87
C ALA A 40 2.03 11.92 -4.99
N GLU A 41 3.06 12.60 -5.50
CA GLU A 41 2.98 13.51 -6.66
C GLU A 41 2.50 12.79 -7.91
N MET A 42 3.04 11.60 -8.20
CA MET A 42 2.63 10.81 -9.36
C MET A 42 1.17 10.38 -9.26
N ILE A 43 0.72 9.94 -8.09
CA ILE A 43 -0.69 9.56 -7.86
C ILE A 43 -1.59 10.79 -7.97
N ALA A 44 -1.22 11.92 -7.38
CA ALA A 44 -1.98 13.16 -7.46
C ALA A 44 -2.08 13.68 -8.91
N GLY A 45 -0.97 13.63 -9.65
CA GLY A 45 -0.91 13.99 -11.07
C GLY A 45 -1.83 13.13 -11.94
N ASN A 46 -1.98 11.86 -11.63
CA ASN A 46 -2.88 10.94 -12.33
C ASN A 46 -4.33 11.43 -12.31
N ARG A 47 -4.79 11.94 -11.17
CA ARG A 47 -6.14 12.51 -11.02
C ARG A 47 -6.35 13.70 -11.94
N THR A 48 -5.38 14.61 -12.04
CA THR A 48 -5.50 15.81 -12.88
C THR A 48 -5.49 15.52 -14.37
N HIS A 49 -4.83 14.43 -14.78
CA HIS A 49 -4.77 13.99 -16.17
C HIS A 49 -5.88 12.99 -16.57
N GLY A 50 -6.82 12.70 -15.67
CA GLY A 50 -7.91 11.75 -15.93
C GLY A 50 -7.43 10.30 -16.13
N LYS A 51 -6.26 9.95 -15.58
CA LYS A 51 -5.69 8.62 -15.64
C LYS A 51 -6.15 7.76 -14.47
N LYS A 52 -6.10 6.43 -14.66
CA LYS A 52 -6.45 5.47 -13.62
C LYS A 52 -5.24 5.11 -12.78
N LEU A 53 -5.50 4.82 -11.52
CA LEU A 53 -4.53 4.21 -10.61
C LEU A 53 -4.96 2.78 -10.33
N PHE A 54 -4.12 1.83 -10.67
CA PHE A 54 -4.27 0.46 -10.21
C PHE A 54 -3.30 0.19 -9.08
N ILE A 55 -3.73 -0.59 -8.10
CA ILE A 55 -2.89 -1.05 -7.00
C ILE A 55 -2.89 -2.56 -7.05
N THR A 56 -1.74 -3.18 -6.96
CA THR A 56 -1.61 -4.64 -7.03
C THR A 56 -0.66 -5.18 -5.99
N GLY A 57 -0.88 -6.40 -5.59
CA GLY A 57 -0.06 -7.14 -4.62
C GLY A 57 -0.63 -8.52 -4.36
N GLU A 58 0.16 -9.34 -3.70
CA GLU A 58 -0.25 -10.69 -3.30
C GLU A 58 -0.29 -10.84 -1.77
N GLY A 59 -1.09 -11.78 -1.29
CA GLY A 59 -1.19 -12.12 0.12
C GLY A 59 -1.53 -10.90 0.99
N ARG A 60 -0.78 -10.70 2.06
CA ARG A 60 -1.02 -9.59 3.01
C ARG A 60 -0.70 -8.21 2.41
N SER A 61 0.29 -8.12 1.54
CA SER A 61 0.55 -6.87 0.80
C SER A 61 -0.63 -6.51 -0.12
N GLY A 62 -1.32 -7.49 -0.68
CA GLY A 62 -2.56 -7.28 -1.43
C GLY A 62 -3.69 -6.70 -0.58
N THR A 63 -3.85 -7.14 0.68
CA THR A 63 -4.88 -6.56 1.57
C THR A 63 -4.60 -5.09 1.89
N VAL A 64 -3.33 -4.70 2.05
CA VAL A 64 -2.92 -3.29 2.21
C VAL A 64 -3.27 -2.49 0.95
N GLY A 65 -2.96 -3.03 -0.23
CA GLY A 65 -3.32 -2.41 -1.51
C GLY A 65 -4.82 -2.23 -1.70
N MET A 66 -5.61 -3.23 -1.33
CA MET A 66 -7.07 -3.18 -1.39
C MET A 66 -7.62 -2.04 -0.51
N ARG A 67 -7.12 -1.89 0.72
CA ARG A 67 -7.50 -0.79 1.61
C ARG A 67 -7.12 0.57 1.01
N MET A 68 -5.90 0.70 0.47
CA MET A 68 -5.46 1.95 -0.16
C MET A 68 -6.36 2.34 -1.34
N ALA A 69 -6.69 1.40 -2.22
CA ALA A 69 -7.57 1.65 -3.36
C ALA A 69 -8.95 2.13 -2.91
N ALA A 70 -9.56 1.45 -1.94
CA ALA A 70 -10.85 1.83 -1.37
C ALA A 70 -10.81 3.25 -0.77
N SER A 71 -9.77 3.58 -0.02
CA SER A 71 -9.62 4.91 0.58
C SER A 71 -9.45 6.01 -0.46
N LEU A 72 -8.64 5.79 -1.50
CA LEU A 72 -8.46 6.75 -2.59
C LEU A 72 -9.75 6.93 -3.42
N THR A 73 -10.49 5.85 -3.67
CA THR A 73 -11.82 5.92 -4.32
C THR A 73 -12.78 6.78 -3.51
N SER A 74 -12.76 6.65 -2.18
CA SER A 74 -13.54 7.48 -1.27
C SER A 74 -13.19 8.97 -1.36
N LEU A 75 -11.97 9.30 -1.75
CA LEU A 75 -11.48 10.66 -1.98
C LEU A 75 -11.68 11.14 -3.43
N GLY A 76 -12.36 10.35 -4.27
CA GLY A 76 -12.69 10.70 -5.65
C GLY A 76 -11.58 10.43 -6.67
N PHE A 77 -10.63 9.55 -6.36
CA PHE A 77 -9.66 9.04 -7.33
C PHE A 77 -10.26 7.88 -8.13
N SER A 78 -9.89 7.76 -9.41
CA SER A 78 -10.14 6.55 -10.19
C SER A 78 -9.11 5.49 -9.80
N ALA A 79 -9.29 4.89 -8.61
CA ALA A 79 -8.37 3.91 -8.03
C ALA A 79 -9.03 2.53 -7.92
N GLN A 80 -8.32 1.49 -8.31
CA GLN A 80 -8.80 0.11 -8.27
C GLN A 80 -7.70 -0.83 -7.78
N PHE A 81 -8.06 -1.78 -6.91
CA PHE A 81 -7.20 -2.90 -6.59
C PHE A 81 -7.46 -4.06 -7.55
N VAL A 82 -6.38 -4.64 -8.07
CA VAL A 82 -6.39 -5.87 -8.87
C VAL A 82 -5.38 -6.83 -8.26
N ALA A 83 -5.82 -8.02 -7.87
CA ALA A 83 -4.91 -9.04 -7.36
C ALA A 83 -3.89 -9.43 -8.44
N ALA A 84 -2.63 -9.68 -8.04
CA ALA A 84 -1.56 -9.90 -9.01
C ALA A 84 -1.86 -11.06 -9.98
N ALA A 85 -2.50 -12.13 -9.51
CA ALA A 85 -2.87 -13.27 -10.34
C ALA A 85 -3.94 -12.95 -11.40
N GLU A 86 -4.81 -11.97 -11.16
CA GLU A 86 -5.95 -11.67 -12.06
C GLU A 86 -5.51 -10.91 -13.32
N TRP A 87 -4.37 -10.21 -13.27
CA TRP A 87 -3.89 -9.47 -14.43
C TRP A 87 -3.76 -10.31 -15.70
N VAL A 88 -3.28 -11.54 -15.57
CA VAL A 88 -3.08 -12.45 -16.70
C VAL A 88 -4.38 -13.11 -17.18
N HIS A 89 -5.49 -12.91 -16.45
CA HIS A 89 -6.80 -13.44 -16.77
C HIS A 89 -7.77 -12.42 -17.36
N GLY A 90 -7.24 -11.31 -17.90
CA GLY A 90 -8.03 -10.33 -18.66
C GLY A 90 -7.99 -8.91 -18.13
N GLU A 91 -7.61 -8.70 -16.85
CA GLU A 91 -7.57 -7.37 -16.23
C GLU A 91 -6.59 -6.39 -16.92
N LEU A 92 -5.62 -6.92 -17.67
CA LEU A 92 -4.75 -6.11 -18.54
C LEU A 92 -5.52 -5.29 -19.57
N GLY A 93 -6.77 -5.66 -19.89
CA GLY A 93 -7.65 -4.91 -20.79
C GLY A 93 -8.12 -3.57 -20.20
N HIS A 94 -8.01 -3.37 -18.89
CA HIS A 94 -8.38 -2.11 -18.24
C HIS A 94 -7.29 -1.02 -18.37
N LEU A 95 -6.06 -1.40 -18.71
CA LEU A 95 -4.92 -0.49 -18.78
C LEU A 95 -4.89 0.28 -20.10
N ALA A 96 -4.64 1.58 -19.99
CA ALA A 96 -4.29 2.46 -21.09
C ALA A 96 -2.89 3.06 -20.90
N PRO A 97 -2.17 3.44 -21.96
CA PRO A 97 -0.89 4.14 -21.84
C PRO A 97 -1.01 5.37 -20.92
N GLY A 98 -0.06 5.51 -20.01
CA GLY A 98 -0.02 6.58 -19.01
C GLY A 98 -0.91 6.36 -17.78
N ASP A 99 -1.66 5.26 -17.66
CA ASP A 99 -2.23 4.83 -16.38
C ASP A 99 -1.09 4.47 -15.41
N CYS A 100 -1.37 4.50 -14.11
CA CYS A 100 -0.40 4.15 -13.08
C CYS A 100 -0.71 2.80 -12.44
N VAL A 101 0.33 2.05 -12.10
CA VAL A 101 0.24 0.85 -11.26
C VAL A 101 1.19 0.95 -10.06
N LEU A 102 0.64 0.89 -8.84
CA LEU A 102 1.41 0.73 -7.61
C LEU A 102 1.49 -0.75 -7.24
N MET A 103 2.70 -1.28 -7.21
CA MET A 103 3.00 -2.69 -6.94
C MET A 103 3.52 -2.84 -5.50
N ILE A 104 2.78 -3.54 -4.64
CA ILE A 104 3.11 -3.70 -3.22
C ILE A 104 3.58 -5.13 -2.96
N SER A 105 4.82 -5.29 -2.47
CA SER A 105 5.37 -6.59 -2.10
C SER A 105 6.42 -6.42 -1.00
N HIS A 106 6.38 -7.25 0.04
CA HIS A 106 7.40 -7.20 1.09
C HIS A 106 8.78 -7.63 0.54
N SER A 107 8.87 -8.80 -0.08
CA SER A 107 10.14 -9.31 -0.61
C SER A 107 10.51 -8.72 -1.98
N GLY A 108 9.52 -8.32 -2.76
CA GLY A 108 9.71 -7.85 -4.13
C GLY A 108 10.36 -8.87 -5.08
N LYS A 109 10.32 -10.16 -4.71
CA LYS A 109 10.93 -11.26 -5.50
C LYS A 109 9.91 -12.25 -6.04
N ASN A 110 8.63 -11.99 -5.85
CA ASN A 110 7.58 -12.87 -6.34
C ASN A 110 7.60 -12.89 -7.88
N ALA A 111 7.62 -14.09 -8.46
CA ALA A 111 7.75 -14.28 -9.90
C ALA A 111 6.58 -13.65 -10.68
N THR A 112 5.36 -13.72 -10.16
CA THR A 112 4.18 -13.08 -10.76
C THR A 112 4.37 -11.57 -10.81
N MET A 113 4.82 -10.95 -9.71
CA MET A 113 5.05 -9.50 -9.64
C MET A 113 6.16 -9.06 -10.62
N MET A 114 7.22 -9.83 -10.75
CA MET A 114 8.31 -9.52 -11.70
C MET A 114 7.84 -9.62 -13.14
N HIS A 115 7.11 -10.67 -13.48
CA HIS A 115 6.49 -10.81 -14.80
C HIS A 115 5.54 -9.65 -15.12
N LEU A 116 4.72 -9.24 -14.16
CA LEU A 116 3.80 -8.11 -14.33
C LEU A 116 4.54 -6.79 -14.53
N LEU A 117 5.65 -6.55 -13.84
CA LEU A 117 6.46 -5.36 -14.04
C LEU A 117 6.90 -5.23 -15.50
N ASP A 118 7.39 -6.32 -16.09
CA ASP A 118 7.77 -6.36 -17.52
C ASP A 118 6.58 -6.11 -18.45
N VAL A 119 5.41 -6.66 -18.11
CA VAL A 119 4.19 -6.47 -18.89
C VAL A 119 3.72 -5.02 -18.84
N PHE A 120 3.73 -4.40 -17.66
CA PHE A 120 3.32 -3.00 -17.48
C PHE A 120 4.24 -2.04 -18.23
N LYS A 121 5.55 -2.24 -18.16
CA LYS A 121 6.53 -1.45 -18.92
C LYS A 121 6.28 -1.53 -20.45
N LYS A 122 6.00 -2.72 -20.97
CA LYS A 122 5.71 -2.92 -22.40
C LYS A 122 4.38 -2.26 -22.84
N ARG A 123 3.51 -1.94 -21.90
CA ARG A 123 2.22 -1.26 -22.15
C ARG A 123 2.27 0.25 -21.90
N GLU A 124 3.46 0.80 -21.67
CA GLU A 124 3.65 2.23 -21.39
C GLU A 124 2.85 2.72 -20.17
N VAL A 125 2.70 1.82 -19.18
CA VAL A 125 2.06 2.11 -17.90
C VAL A 125 3.12 2.62 -16.93
N VAL A 126 2.81 3.68 -16.21
CA VAL A 126 3.69 4.24 -15.18
C VAL A 126 3.70 3.30 -13.97
N THR A 127 4.88 2.81 -13.61
CA THR A 127 5.04 1.81 -12.55
C THR A 127 5.59 2.43 -11.27
N MET A 128 5.00 2.07 -10.14
CA MET A 128 5.47 2.46 -8.82
C MET A 128 5.67 1.21 -7.95
N GLY A 129 6.75 1.17 -7.19
CA GLY A 129 7.10 0.04 -6.31
C GLY A 129 7.03 0.41 -4.83
N MET A 130 6.48 -0.50 -4.00
CA MET A 130 6.57 -0.43 -2.54
C MET A 130 7.11 -1.76 -2.03
N CYS A 131 8.33 -1.76 -1.45
CA CYS A 131 9.02 -3.00 -1.11
C CYS A 131 9.90 -2.88 0.13
N GLY A 132 10.03 -3.98 0.88
CA GLY A 132 10.88 -4.10 2.07
C GLY A 132 12.33 -4.52 1.80
N LEU A 133 12.69 -4.85 0.56
CA LEU A 133 14.03 -5.29 0.19
C LEU A 133 14.66 -4.30 -0.80
N LYS A 134 15.80 -3.69 -0.41
CA LYS A 134 16.47 -2.62 -1.18
C LYS A 134 16.91 -3.05 -2.58
N GLU A 135 17.32 -4.29 -2.75
CA GLU A 135 17.82 -4.83 -4.02
C GLU A 135 16.71 -5.43 -4.89
N SER A 136 15.45 -5.16 -4.54
CA SER A 136 14.31 -5.64 -5.31
C SER A 136 14.16 -4.88 -6.63
N PRO A 137 13.83 -5.56 -7.74
CA PRO A 137 13.45 -4.89 -8.98
C PRO A 137 12.28 -3.90 -8.81
N LEU A 138 11.39 -4.12 -7.85
CA LEU A 138 10.33 -3.15 -7.54
C LEU A 138 10.86 -1.81 -7.02
N LEU A 139 12.09 -1.76 -6.47
CA LEU A 139 12.73 -0.51 -6.06
C LEU A 139 13.69 0.05 -7.11
N THR A 140 14.26 -0.80 -7.94
CA THR A 140 15.33 -0.40 -8.85
C THR A 140 14.88 -0.21 -10.30
N GLU A 141 13.72 -0.78 -10.67
CA GLU A 141 13.28 -0.82 -12.06
C GLU A 141 11.90 -0.20 -12.31
N THR A 142 11.21 0.30 -11.29
CA THR A 142 9.98 1.09 -11.42
C THR A 142 10.30 2.57 -11.60
N ASP A 143 9.34 3.36 -12.13
CA ASP A 143 9.50 4.80 -12.37
C ASP A 143 9.61 5.62 -11.09
N ALA A 144 9.01 5.12 -10.01
CA ALA A 144 9.20 5.60 -8.64
C ALA A 144 9.04 4.46 -7.65
N ALA A 145 9.72 4.55 -6.52
CA ALA A 145 9.65 3.47 -5.53
C ALA A 145 9.80 3.98 -4.10
N ILE A 146 9.25 3.20 -3.16
CA ILE A 146 9.34 3.44 -1.72
C ILE A 146 9.92 2.21 -1.05
N PHE A 147 11.04 2.40 -0.35
CA PHE A 147 11.59 1.39 0.53
C PHE A 147 10.86 1.40 1.86
N ILE A 148 10.29 0.24 2.24
CA ILE A 148 9.53 0.05 3.47
C ILE A 148 10.29 -0.90 4.40
N PRO A 149 11.21 -0.40 5.25
CA PRO A 149 11.88 -1.25 6.21
C PRO A 149 10.89 -1.83 7.22
N SER A 150 11.11 -3.07 7.60
CA SER A 150 10.39 -3.72 8.69
C SER A 150 11.34 -4.58 9.52
N ASP A 151 10.94 -4.83 10.76
CA ASP A 151 11.64 -5.75 11.65
C ASP A 151 11.19 -7.19 11.39
N GLU A 152 11.75 -8.11 12.19
CA GLU A 152 11.49 -9.53 12.06
C GLU A 152 10.01 -9.87 12.26
N GLU A 153 9.51 -10.72 11.38
CA GLU A 153 8.12 -11.18 11.37
C GLU A 153 7.81 -12.17 12.52
N LEU A 154 6.54 -12.31 12.83
CA LEU A 154 6.09 -13.34 13.80
C LEU A 154 6.47 -14.73 13.28
N LEU A 155 7.06 -15.55 14.14
CA LEU A 155 7.59 -16.87 13.78
C LEU A 155 8.54 -16.84 12.56
N HIS A 156 9.23 -15.72 12.34
CA HIS A 156 10.15 -15.45 11.22
C HIS A 156 9.50 -15.53 9.81
N CYS A 157 8.20 -15.78 9.69
CA CYS A 157 7.55 -15.99 8.41
C CYS A 157 6.10 -15.46 8.30
N VAL A 158 5.42 -15.23 9.42
CA VAL A 158 4.03 -14.74 9.38
C VAL A 158 4.02 -13.22 9.23
N PRO A 159 3.54 -12.67 8.11
CA PRO A 159 3.56 -11.23 7.88
C PRO A 159 2.77 -10.46 8.94
N THR A 160 3.47 -9.67 9.73
CA THR A 160 2.94 -8.82 10.81
C THR A 160 3.57 -7.43 10.75
N ARG A 161 4.88 -7.31 11.01
CA ARG A 161 5.60 -6.02 11.07
C ARG A 161 5.72 -5.37 9.70
N SER A 162 5.94 -6.16 8.65
CA SER A 162 5.91 -5.65 7.28
C SER A 162 4.55 -5.07 6.91
N VAL A 163 3.46 -5.70 7.35
CA VAL A 163 2.09 -5.19 7.11
C VAL A 163 1.88 -3.87 7.85
N ILE A 164 2.30 -3.77 9.13
CA ILE A 164 2.21 -2.53 9.91
C ILE A 164 3.00 -1.39 9.23
N SER A 165 4.23 -1.68 8.77
CA SER A 165 5.04 -0.69 8.05
C SER A 165 4.41 -0.26 6.73
N GLN A 166 3.85 -1.20 5.95
CA GLN A 166 3.13 -0.91 4.70
C GLN A 166 1.88 -0.06 4.95
N GLU A 167 1.11 -0.36 6.00
CA GLU A 167 -0.07 0.42 6.38
C GLU A 167 0.31 1.85 6.81
N ALA A 168 1.37 2.00 7.60
CA ALA A 168 1.89 3.32 7.98
C ALA A 168 2.36 4.12 6.75
N ALA A 169 3.04 3.46 5.81
CA ALA A 169 3.47 4.07 4.55
C ALA A 169 2.28 4.52 3.69
N VAL A 170 1.25 3.68 3.55
CA VAL A 170 0.02 4.04 2.82
C VAL A 170 -0.65 5.25 3.45
N ASN A 171 -0.75 5.31 4.78
CA ASN A 171 -1.33 6.47 5.47
C ASN A 171 -0.51 7.76 5.21
N ALA A 172 0.83 7.67 5.23
CA ALA A 172 1.69 8.80 4.94
C ALA A 172 1.53 9.29 3.48
N ILE A 173 1.51 8.38 2.50
CA ILE A 173 1.26 8.70 1.09
C ILE A 173 -0.11 9.37 0.92
N MET A 174 -1.15 8.84 1.53
CA MET A 174 -2.50 9.41 1.45
C MET A 174 -2.56 10.80 2.07
N SER A 175 -1.89 11.04 3.20
CA SER A 175 -1.80 12.36 3.82
C SER A 175 -1.13 13.36 2.88
N GLN A 176 -0.04 12.98 2.22
CA GLN A 176 0.64 13.82 1.24
C GLN A 176 -0.24 14.09 0.00
N ILE A 177 -0.94 13.09 -0.51
CA ILE A 177 -1.90 13.26 -1.62
C ILE A 177 -3.00 14.26 -1.24
N CYS A 178 -3.56 14.15 -0.03
CA CYS A 178 -4.58 15.08 0.46
C CYS A 178 -4.05 16.52 0.49
N ALA A 179 -2.81 16.71 0.94
CA ALA A 179 -2.16 18.02 0.95
C ALA A 179 -1.94 18.58 -0.46
N ILE A 180 -1.37 17.78 -1.38
CA ILE A 180 -1.11 18.18 -2.78
C ILE A 180 -2.42 18.56 -3.49
N CYS A 181 -3.47 17.76 -3.31
CA CYS A 181 -4.76 17.97 -3.99
C CYS A 181 -5.68 18.95 -3.25
N ASN A 182 -5.26 19.50 -2.11
CA ASN A 182 -6.08 20.35 -1.23
C ASN A 182 -7.46 19.74 -0.92
N LEU A 183 -7.46 18.42 -0.61
CA LEU A 183 -8.70 17.68 -0.32
C LEU A 183 -9.23 18.08 1.06
N ARG A 184 -10.57 18.11 1.16
CA ARG A 184 -11.29 18.48 2.38
C ARG A 184 -12.27 17.38 2.78
N GLU A 185 -12.84 17.52 3.94
CA GLU A 185 -13.87 16.61 4.45
C GLU A 185 -15.06 16.47 3.50
N GLU A 186 -15.43 17.56 2.80
CA GLU A 186 -16.51 17.56 1.83
C GLU A 186 -16.25 16.61 0.65
N ASP A 187 -14.98 16.45 0.23
CA ASP A 187 -14.61 15.51 -0.84
C ASP A 187 -14.89 14.07 -0.43
N PHE A 188 -14.61 13.73 0.83
CA PHE A 188 -14.94 12.43 1.40
C PHE A 188 -16.45 12.26 1.58
N ARG A 189 -17.14 13.25 2.18
CA ARG A 189 -18.58 13.19 2.44
C ARG A 189 -19.40 13.01 1.17
N ARG A 190 -19.03 13.68 0.09
CA ARG A 190 -19.69 13.55 -1.22
C ARG A 190 -19.77 12.11 -1.70
N ASN A 191 -18.77 11.30 -1.40
CA ASN A 191 -18.68 9.90 -1.81
C ASN A 191 -19.17 8.92 -0.73
N HIS A 192 -19.69 9.44 0.42
CA HIS A 192 -20.22 8.66 1.54
C HIS A 192 -21.63 9.13 1.93
N PRO A 193 -22.64 8.97 1.06
CA PRO A 193 -24.00 9.44 1.34
C PRO A 193 -24.65 8.74 2.53
N ALA A 194 -24.17 7.55 2.94
CA ALA A 194 -24.67 6.86 4.13
C ALA A 194 -24.53 7.68 5.42
N ASN A 195 -23.57 8.62 5.48
CA ASN A 195 -23.44 9.51 6.63
C ASN A 195 -24.62 10.48 6.76
N ASP A 196 -25.36 10.74 5.68
CA ASP A 196 -26.56 11.57 5.70
C ASP A 196 -27.82 10.78 6.10
N LEU A 197 -27.78 9.44 5.98
CA LEU A 197 -28.84 8.53 6.39
C LEU A 197 -28.87 8.29 7.91
N ILE A 198 -27.79 8.63 8.63
CA ILE A 198 -27.61 8.36 10.07
C ILE A 198 -27.90 9.63 10.89
N LYS A 199 -28.30 10.75 10.29
CA LYS A 199 -28.76 11.89 11.08
C LYS A 199 -30.01 11.48 11.84
N PRO A 200 -30.00 11.46 13.19
CA PRO A 200 -31.26 11.31 13.93
C PRO A 200 -32.15 12.44 13.46
N GLU A 201 -33.38 12.12 13.04
CA GLU A 201 -34.41 13.13 12.90
C GLU A 201 -34.45 13.89 14.23
N ASN A 202 -34.17 15.19 14.18
CA ASN A 202 -34.25 16.03 15.36
C ASN A 202 -35.66 15.89 15.90
N PRO A 203 -35.83 15.59 17.23
CA PRO A 203 -37.13 15.50 17.84
C PRO A 203 -37.87 16.86 17.86
#